data_4388b0f91a0f7018aa59ca909897815b
#
_entry.id   4388b0f91a0f7018aa59ca909897815b
#
_cell.length_a   1.000
_cell.length_b   1.000
_cell.length_c   1.000
_cell.angle_alpha   90.00
_cell.angle_beta   90.00
_cell.angle_gamma   90.00
#
_symmetry.space_group_name_H-M   'P 1'
#
loop_
_entity.id
_entity.type
_entity.pdbx_description
1 polymer ?
#
loop_
_entity_poly.entity_id
_entity_poly.type
_entity_poly.pdbx_seq_one_letter_code
_entity_poly.pdbx_strand_id
1 'polypeptide(L)'
;MIKFYFDLIGYKEHKVIEQVKRIKVINNTKLQSGIDEFNRQLNWDNMWTVDDAKKRLENNWWFYVIEEDNKYIGWAWFDTPNKQFCNLYVHKDYRDRGYGKELTYKRLNECKRRDIQNVWMEVDDWNKPEQKITQELGWSPKIEYTFWTGGYDSTFYVIKLLLEKKLVQPIYIDDRVNHGGYHENSLIEQREKDNYLYPRKCTEIELERMDWLREKIYEVIPDSKKLLLETMVIDKPIKEDEHISKIVEKYNEWIPETVYKNKYGKDKWLPVQTDILLRFQKQFGLKVEFPIEHIEGEWYEIIDDIIVDGNIDVSELPEEHKDLEVFSGFTCSIRDLYKEDILEIAKKEGYEELLYYTWSCWYPIDGKPCNKCKVCEDRIIECKELQ
;
A
#
# COMPACT_ATOMS: atom_id res chain seq x y z
N MET A 1 -11.40 -12.13 -0.37
CA MET A 1 -12.08 -10.84 -0.09
C MET A 1 -11.25 -9.70 -0.65
N ILE A 2 -11.88 -8.72 -1.25
CA ILE A 2 -11.25 -7.50 -1.76
C ILE A 2 -11.73 -6.34 -0.90
N LYS A 3 -10.81 -5.50 -0.41
CA LYS A 3 -11.14 -4.27 0.29
C LYS A 3 -11.34 -3.14 -0.71
N PHE A 4 -12.49 -2.50 -0.65
CA PHE A 4 -12.82 -1.32 -1.44
C PHE A 4 -12.92 -0.10 -0.52
N TYR A 5 -12.45 1.04 -1.02
CA TYR A 5 -12.49 2.31 -0.31
C TYR A 5 -13.24 3.34 -1.12
N PHE A 6 -13.88 4.26 -0.44
CA PHE A 6 -14.59 5.36 -1.06
C PHE A 6 -14.26 6.67 -0.35
N ASP A 7 -13.73 7.61 -1.11
CA ASP A 7 -13.49 8.97 -0.63
C ASP A 7 -14.75 9.82 -0.86
N LEU A 8 -15.26 10.40 0.22
CA LEU A 8 -16.43 11.28 0.19
C LEU A 8 -16.09 12.73 -0.10
N ILE A 9 -14.80 13.06 -0.26
CA ILE A 9 -14.38 14.38 -0.74
C ILE A 9 -14.90 14.55 -2.17
N GLY A 10 -15.72 15.59 -2.38
CA GLY A 10 -16.37 15.81 -3.68
C GLY A 10 -17.59 14.95 -4.00
N TYR A 11 -17.92 13.96 -3.16
CA TYR A 11 -19.14 13.17 -3.34
C TYR A 11 -20.39 14.04 -3.33
N LYS A 12 -21.25 13.86 -4.32
CA LYS A 12 -22.57 14.53 -4.41
C LYS A 12 -23.65 13.58 -3.91
N GLU A 13 -24.51 14.08 -3.00
CA GLU A 13 -25.61 13.29 -2.49
C GLU A 13 -26.56 12.86 -3.63
N HIS A 14 -26.97 11.61 -3.59
CA HIS A 14 -27.96 11.04 -4.51
C HIS A 14 -29.36 11.09 -3.90
N LYS A 15 -30.37 11.32 -4.74
CA LYS A 15 -31.75 11.13 -4.32
C LYS A 15 -32.00 9.65 -4.10
N VAL A 16 -32.39 9.28 -2.89
CA VAL A 16 -32.70 7.89 -2.49
C VAL A 16 -34.20 7.71 -2.39
N ILE A 17 -34.71 6.53 -2.76
CA ILE A 17 -36.11 6.20 -2.65
C ILE A 17 -36.59 6.26 -1.20
N GLU A 18 -37.86 6.64 -0.98
CA GLU A 18 -38.43 6.85 0.36
C GLU A 18 -38.52 5.57 1.19
N GLN A 19 -38.59 4.41 0.54
CA GLN A 19 -38.62 3.10 1.19
C GLN A 19 -37.36 2.78 1.97
N VAL A 20 -36.21 3.43 1.66
CA VAL A 20 -34.96 3.22 2.40
C VAL A 20 -34.96 4.04 3.68
N LYS A 21 -35.04 3.37 4.81
CA LYS A 21 -35.12 3.98 6.14
C LYS A 21 -33.96 3.56 7.01
N ARG A 22 -33.44 4.50 7.82
CA ARG A 22 -32.54 4.17 8.93
C ARG A 22 -33.39 3.81 10.15
N ILE A 23 -33.12 2.65 10.74
CA ILE A 23 -33.83 2.13 11.89
C ILE A 23 -32.98 2.27 13.15
N LYS A 24 -33.57 2.74 14.23
CA LYS A 24 -32.98 2.81 15.56
C LYS A 24 -33.44 1.68 16.50
N VAL A 25 -34.59 1.06 16.20
CA VAL A 25 -35.18 -0.03 16.97
C VAL A 25 -35.60 -1.13 16.02
N ILE A 26 -35.15 -2.34 16.28
CA ILE A 26 -35.43 -3.51 15.45
C ILE A 26 -36.85 -4.04 15.75
N ASN A 27 -37.63 -4.22 14.69
CA ASN A 27 -38.81 -5.05 14.75
C ASN A 27 -38.41 -6.52 14.50
N ASN A 28 -38.47 -7.34 15.55
CA ASN A 28 -38.00 -8.72 15.52
C ASN A 28 -38.70 -9.54 14.42
N THR A 29 -40.03 -9.44 14.29
CA THR A 29 -40.79 -10.23 13.32
C THR A 29 -40.45 -9.88 11.87
N LYS A 30 -40.28 -8.58 11.57
CA LYS A 30 -39.91 -8.12 10.23
C LYS A 30 -38.48 -8.54 9.83
N LEU A 31 -37.58 -8.57 10.80
CA LEU A 31 -36.20 -8.92 10.55
C LEU A 31 -35.96 -10.43 10.50
N GLN A 32 -36.68 -11.21 11.31
CA GLN A 32 -36.45 -12.66 11.43
C GLN A 32 -36.57 -13.38 10.09
N SER A 33 -37.67 -13.11 9.35
CA SER A 33 -37.91 -13.77 8.05
C SER A 33 -36.79 -13.49 7.03
N GLY A 34 -36.21 -12.30 7.06
CA GLY A 34 -35.08 -11.92 6.20
C GLY A 34 -33.79 -12.58 6.65
N ILE A 35 -33.53 -12.65 7.96
CA ILE A 35 -32.37 -13.34 8.52
C ILE A 35 -32.37 -14.83 8.18
N ASP A 36 -33.53 -15.48 8.28
CA ASP A 36 -33.64 -16.91 7.96
C ASP A 36 -33.31 -17.19 6.49
N GLU A 37 -33.75 -16.31 5.58
CA GLU A 37 -33.42 -16.41 4.17
C GLU A 37 -31.93 -16.10 3.89
N PHE A 38 -31.38 -15.08 4.54
CA PHE A 38 -29.99 -14.70 4.44
C PHE A 38 -29.08 -15.84 4.89
N ASN A 39 -29.35 -16.44 6.06
CA ASN A 39 -28.56 -17.56 6.60
C ASN A 39 -28.63 -18.79 5.67
N ARG A 40 -29.80 -19.09 5.09
CA ARG A 40 -29.94 -20.16 4.11
C ARG A 40 -29.11 -19.95 2.84
N GLN A 41 -28.95 -18.69 2.39
CA GLN A 41 -28.19 -18.37 1.18
C GLN A 41 -26.69 -18.48 1.37
N LEU A 42 -26.18 -18.18 2.58
CA LEU A 42 -24.74 -18.14 2.83
C LEU A 42 -24.17 -19.48 3.26
N ASN A 43 -25.02 -20.43 3.69
CA ASN A 43 -24.58 -21.73 4.21
C ASN A 43 -23.45 -21.62 5.25
N TRP A 44 -23.58 -20.63 6.15
CA TRP A 44 -22.57 -20.33 7.16
C TRP A 44 -22.83 -21.12 8.44
N ASP A 45 -21.76 -21.64 9.06
CA ASP A 45 -21.80 -22.32 10.36
C ASP A 45 -22.21 -21.38 11.50
N ASN A 46 -22.00 -20.06 11.37
CA ASN A 46 -22.42 -19.03 12.30
C ASN A 46 -23.65 -18.29 11.78
N MET A 47 -24.82 -18.77 12.11
CA MET A 47 -26.08 -18.13 11.76
C MET A 47 -26.21 -16.76 12.42
N TRP A 48 -26.52 -15.76 11.62
CA TRP A 48 -26.85 -14.43 12.11
C TRP A 48 -28.20 -14.42 12.80
N THR A 49 -28.34 -13.69 13.92
CA THR A 49 -29.56 -13.64 14.73
C THR A 49 -30.09 -12.22 14.89
N VAL A 50 -31.38 -12.12 15.31
CA VAL A 50 -31.94 -10.81 15.67
C VAL A 50 -31.20 -10.18 16.86
N ASP A 51 -30.70 -10.99 17.76
CA ASP A 51 -29.94 -10.48 18.92
C ASP A 51 -28.57 -9.92 18.52
N ASP A 52 -27.91 -10.49 17.50
CA ASP A 52 -26.70 -9.89 16.93
C ASP A 52 -27.00 -8.52 16.32
N ALA A 53 -28.13 -8.38 15.64
CA ALA A 53 -28.57 -7.11 15.10
C ALA A 53 -28.80 -6.06 16.21
N LYS A 54 -29.43 -6.45 17.33
CA LYS A 54 -29.62 -5.56 18.47
C LYS A 54 -28.31 -5.12 19.11
N LYS A 55 -27.37 -6.05 19.35
CA LYS A 55 -26.03 -5.74 19.87
C LYS A 55 -25.30 -4.74 19.00
N ARG A 56 -25.41 -4.86 17.68
CA ARG A 56 -24.81 -3.88 16.75
C ARG A 56 -25.40 -2.49 16.92
N LEU A 57 -26.72 -2.35 17.06
CA LEU A 57 -27.34 -1.05 17.33
C LEU A 57 -26.90 -0.44 18.67
N GLU A 58 -26.76 -1.25 19.71
CA GLU A 58 -26.22 -0.85 21.01
C GLU A 58 -24.78 -0.34 20.91
N ASN A 59 -23.99 -0.90 19.98
CA ASN A 59 -22.62 -0.48 19.67
C ASN A 59 -22.53 0.65 18.63
N ASN A 60 -23.58 1.46 18.48
CA ASN A 60 -23.64 2.60 17.56
C ASN A 60 -23.57 2.27 16.07
N TRP A 61 -23.79 1.03 15.65
CA TRP A 61 -23.90 0.73 14.23
C TRP A 61 -25.16 1.31 13.65
N TRP A 62 -25.14 1.71 12.38
CA TRP A 62 -26.33 2.18 11.70
C TRP A 62 -26.94 1.08 10.87
N PHE A 63 -28.25 0.91 11.01
CA PHE A 63 -29.05 -0.09 10.30
C PHE A 63 -30.00 0.58 9.33
N TYR A 64 -29.90 0.20 8.08
CA TYR A 64 -30.74 0.67 6.99
C TYR A 64 -31.55 -0.48 6.43
N VAL A 65 -32.83 -0.26 6.14
CA VAL A 65 -33.74 -1.27 5.58
C VAL A 65 -34.52 -0.71 4.44
N ILE A 66 -34.99 -1.60 3.56
CA ILE A 66 -36.08 -1.38 2.63
C ILE A 66 -37.25 -2.18 3.12
N GLU A 67 -38.38 -1.50 3.30
CA GLU A 67 -39.61 -2.11 3.78
C GLU A 67 -40.65 -2.10 2.67
N GLU A 68 -41.22 -3.28 2.36
CA GLU A 68 -42.31 -3.47 1.45
C GLU A 68 -43.24 -4.53 2.05
N ASP A 69 -44.58 -4.34 1.94
CA ASP A 69 -45.61 -5.23 2.47
C ASP A 69 -45.36 -5.68 3.92
N ASN A 70 -44.98 -4.74 4.78
CA ASN A 70 -44.66 -4.97 6.18
C ASN A 70 -43.52 -5.96 6.46
N LYS A 71 -42.57 -6.14 5.51
CA LYS A 71 -41.37 -6.98 5.61
C LYS A 71 -40.13 -6.19 5.24
N TYR A 72 -39.01 -6.59 5.82
CA TYR A 72 -37.70 -6.08 5.37
C TYR A 72 -37.22 -6.92 4.20
N ILE A 73 -37.26 -6.34 3.00
CA ILE A 73 -36.85 -6.98 1.75
C ILE A 73 -35.39 -6.73 1.41
N GLY A 74 -34.74 -5.85 2.13
CA GLY A 74 -33.31 -5.58 2.02
C GLY A 74 -32.81 -4.81 3.22
N TRP A 75 -31.52 -4.95 3.50
CA TRP A 75 -30.85 -4.19 4.56
C TRP A 75 -29.38 -3.98 4.28
N ALA A 76 -28.80 -3.05 5.02
CA ALA A 76 -27.37 -2.79 5.04
C ALA A 76 -26.95 -2.20 6.39
N TRP A 77 -25.75 -2.52 6.81
CA TRP A 77 -25.14 -2.01 8.03
C TRP A 77 -24.01 -1.03 7.73
N PHE A 78 -23.78 -0.14 8.66
CA PHE A 78 -22.59 0.68 8.73
C PHE A 78 -22.00 0.62 10.13
N ASP A 79 -20.82 0.07 10.24
CA ASP A 79 -20.01 0.06 11.46
C ASP A 79 -19.39 1.44 11.64
N THR A 80 -19.98 2.24 12.52
CA THR A 80 -19.57 3.63 12.72
C THR A 80 -18.17 3.76 13.32
N PRO A 81 -17.79 2.99 14.35
CA PRO A 81 -16.44 3.00 14.89
C PRO A 81 -15.36 2.73 13.84
N ASN A 82 -15.57 1.72 13.00
CA ASN A 82 -14.58 1.29 12.00
C ASN A 82 -14.78 1.95 10.63
N LYS A 83 -15.82 2.77 10.46
CA LYS A 83 -16.20 3.39 9.17
C LYS A 83 -16.40 2.36 8.05
N GLN A 84 -16.90 1.18 8.39
CA GLN A 84 -17.03 0.04 7.48
C GLN A 84 -18.48 -0.15 7.03
N PHE A 85 -18.69 -0.31 5.72
CA PHE A 85 -19.95 -0.79 5.15
C PHE A 85 -20.02 -2.30 5.23
N CYS A 86 -21.06 -2.82 5.86
CA CYS A 86 -21.18 -4.25 6.14
C CYS A 86 -22.53 -4.80 5.67
N ASN A 87 -22.57 -6.11 5.40
CA ASN A 87 -23.77 -6.92 5.26
C ASN A 87 -24.89 -6.29 4.41
N LEU A 88 -24.58 -5.96 3.16
CA LEU A 88 -25.57 -5.56 2.17
C LEU A 88 -26.36 -6.81 1.73
N TYR A 89 -27.66 -6.79 1.92
CA TYR A 89 -28.56 -7.85 1.51
C TYR A 89 -29.79 -7.32 0.79
N VAL A 90 -30.22 -8.02 -0.26
CA VAL A 90 -31.52 -7.85 -0.92
C VAL A 90 -32.11 -9.22 -1.14
N HIS A 91 -33.36 -9.39 -0.69
CA HIS A 91 -34.13 -10.64 -0.86
C HIS A 91 -34.19 -11.03 -2.35
N LYS A 92 -34.02 -12.30 -2.67
CA LYS A 92 -33.90 -12.81 -4.03
C LYS A 92 -34.98 -12.34 -5.00
N ASP A 93 -36.24 -12.29 -4.55
CA ASP A 93 -37.39 -11.91 -5.38
C ASP A 93 -37.45 -10.40 -5.69
N TYR A 94 -36.54 -9.63 -5.06
CA TYR A 94 -36.46 -8.17 -5.19
C TYR A 94 -35.10 -7.71 -5.75
N ARG A 95 -34.25 -8.65 -6.17
CA ARG A 95 -32.98 -8.33 -6.83
C ARG A 95 -33.18 -7.70 -8.20
N ASP A 96 -32.13 -7.12 -8.75
CA ASP A 96 -32.10 -6.46 -10.05
C ASP A 96 -33.03 -5.25 -10.20
N ARG A 97 -33.61 -4.76 -9.09
CA ARG A 97 -34.46 -3.56 -9.01
C ARG A 97 -33.70 -2.32 -8.51
N GLY A 98 -32.36 -2.41 -8.38
CA GLY A 98 -31.51 -1.30 -7.90
C GLY A 98 -31.44 -1.12 -6.37
N TYR A 99 -32.14 -1.90 -5.57
CA TYR A 99 -32.25 -1.74 -4.11
C TYR A 99 -30.89 -1.79 -3.38
N GLY A 100 -29.93 -2.58 -3.86
CA GLY A 100 -28.58 -2.59 -3.31
C GLY A 100 -27.87 -1.25 -3.45
N LYS A 101 -28.01 -0.59 -4.61
CA LYS A 101 -27.49 0.77 -4.84
C LYS A 101 -28.17 1.80 -3.95
N GLU A 102 -29.48 1.72 -3.81
CA GLU A 102 -30.25 2.64 -2.96
C GLU A 102 -29.81 2.58 -1.48
N LEU A 103 -29.60 1.36 -0.96
CA LEU A 103 -29.05 1.15 0.38
C LEU A 103 -27.64 1.71 0.52
N THR A 104 -26.82 1.58 -0.50
CA THR A 104 -25.45 2.12 -0.51
C THR A 104 -25.46 3.65 -0.59
N TYR A 105 -26.26 4.24 -1.47
CA TYR A 105 -26.43 5.70 -1.55
C TYR A 105 -26.93 6.29 -0.22
N LYS A 106 -27.85 5.60 0.45
CA LYS A 106 -28.38 6.09 1.75
C LYS A 106 -27.28 6.15 2.79
N ARG A 107 -26.41 5.13 2.85
CA ARG A 107 -25.24 5.11 3.77
C ARG A 107 -24.25 6.21 3.43
N LEU A 108 -23.87 6.36 2.16
CA LEU A 108 -22.95 7.40 1.70
C LEU A 108 -23.46 8.82 2.01
N ASN A 109 -24.76 9.09 1.71
CA ASN A 109 -25.37 10.38 2.01
C ASN A 109 -25.34 10.70 3.51
N GLU A 110 -25.60 9.70 4.36
CA GLU A 110 -25.57 9.90 5.81
C GLU A 110 -24.12 10.12 6.31
N CYS A 111 -23.14 9.38 5.76
CA CYS A 111 -21.72 9.61 6.06
C CYS A 111 -21.29 11.03 5.67
N LYS A 112 -21.67 11.49 4.47
CA LYS A 112 -21.41 12.87 4.02
C LYS A 112 -21.98 13.92 4.96
N ARG A 113 -23.22 13.76 5.38
CA ARG A 113 -23.90 14.69 6.32
C ARG A 113 -23.24 14.75 7.70
N ARG A 114 -22.49 13.73 8.06
CA ARG A 114 -21.77 13.63 9.34
C ARG A 114 -20.29 13.86 9.22
N ASP A 115 -19.84 14.40 8.09
CA ASP A 115 -18.44 14.70 7.78
C ASP A 115 -17.50 13.50 7.92
N ILE A 116 -18.00 12.31 7.62
CA ILE A 116 -17.16 11.11 7.50
C ILE A 116 -16.55 11.14 6.10
N GLN A 117 -15.25 11.38 6.02
CA GLN A 117 -14.57 11.58 4.74
C GLN A 117 -14.27 10.29 3.99
N ASN A 118 -13.90 9.23 4.70
CA ASN A 118 -13.51 7.95 4.10
C ASN A 118 -14.30 6.80 4.70
N VAL A 119 -14.73 5.91 3.86
CA VAL A 119 -15.38 4.65 4.25
C VAL A 119 -14.81 3.49 3.46
N TRP A 120 -14.95 2.28 3.98
CA TRP A 120 -14.46 1.08 3.31
C TRP A 120 -15.44 -0.09 3.43
N MET A 121 -15.26 -1.11 2.61
CA MET A 121 -15.99 -2.37 2.69
C MET A 121 -15.13 -3.54 2.24
N GLU A 122 -15.49 -4.73 2.68
CA GLU A 122 -14.94 -5.99 2.16
C GLU A 122 -16.02 -6.68 1.33
N VAL A 123 -15.63 -7.12 0.13
CA VAL A 123 -16.49 -7.88 -0.77
C VAL A 123 -15.82 -9.19 -1.12
N ASP A 124 -16.53 -10.29 -0.96
CA ASP A 124 -16.02 -11.60 -1.31
C ASP A 124 -15.77 -11.72 -2.83
N ASP A 125 -14.74 -12.47 -3.21
CA ASP A 125 -14.35 -12.67 -4.61
C ASP A 125 -15.44 -13.33 -5.45
N TRP A 126 -16.29 -14.13 -4.83
CA TRP A 126 -17.43 -14.78 -5.48
C TRP A 126 -18.66 -13.86 -5.61
N ASN A 127 -18.75 -12.77 -4.83
CA ASN A 127 -19.92 -11.87 -4.82
C ASN A 127 -19.83 -10.82 -5.94
N LYS A 128 -19.92 -11.30 -7.19
CA LYS A 128 -19.83 -10.44 -8.39
C LYS A 128 -20.86 -9.34 -8.46
N PRO A 129 -22.15 -9.56 -8.03
CA PRO A 129 -23.13 -8.47 -7.99
C PRO A 129 -22.70 -7.29 -7.12
N GLU A 130 -22.16 -7.54 -5.92
CA GLU A 130 -21.71 -6.48 -5.03
C GLU A 130 -20.47 -5.79 -5.55
N GLN A 131 -19.50 -6.55 -6.10
CA GLN A 131 -18.32 -5.96 -6.78
C GLN A 131 -18.74 -5.01 -7.91
N LYS A 132 -19.73 -5.40 -8.71
CA LYS A 132 -20.26 -4.55 -9.78
C LYS A 132 -20.89 -3.26 -9.24
N ILE A 133 -21.76 -3.37 -8.22
CA ILE A 133 -22.35 -2.19 -7.55
C ILE A 133 -21.25 -1.27 -7.01
N THR A 134 -20.27 -1.84 -6.34
CA THR A 134 -19.15 -1.13 -5.74
C THR A 134 -18.39 -0.34 -6.80
N GLN A 135 -18.01 -0.97 -7.90
CA GLN A 135 -17.30 -0.31 -9.01
C GLN A 135 -18.15 0.78 -9.69
N GLU A 136 -19.43 0.50 -9.97
CA GLU A 136 -20.35 1.48 -10.60
C GLU A 136 -20.58 2.72 -9.72
N LEU A 137 -20.44 2.59 -8.42
CA LEU A 137 -20.56 3.68 -7.45
C LEU A 137 -19.24 4.43 -7.22
N GLY A 138 -18.16 4.05 -7.92
CA GLY A 138 -16.86 4.70 -7.80
C GLY A 138 -16.01 4.25 -6.62
N TRP A 139 -16.35 3.13 -5.99
CA TRP A 139 -15.46 2.51 -5.01
C TRP A 139 -14.26 1.90 -5.73
N SER A 140 -13.09 2.14 -5.19
CA SER A 140 -11.86 1.54 -5.69
C SER A 140 -11.22 0.62 -4.64
N PRO A 141 -10.60 -0.48 -5.06
CA PRO A 141 -9.78 -1.24 -4.13
C PRO A 141 -8.67 -0.32 -3.61
N LYS A 142 -8.33 -0.43 -2.32
CA LYS A 142 -7.14 0.23 -1.82
C LYS A 142 -5.94 -0.40 -2.51
N ILE A 143 -5.23 0.40 -3.27
CA ILE A 143 -3.98 0.00 -3.87
C ILE A 143 -2.86 0.39 -2.91
N GLU A 144 -2.04 -0.58 -2.53
CA GLU A 144 -0.80 -0.32 -1.81
C GLU A 144 0.30 -0.09 -2.84
N TYR A 145 0.79 1.14 -2.91
CA TYR A 145 1.89 1.51 -3.77
C TYR A 145 3.21 1.25 -3.06
N THR A 146 4.13 0.58 -3.73
CA THR A 146 5.46 0.31 -3.16
C THR A 146 6.54 0.39 -4.22
N PHE A 147 7.70 0.91 -3.89
CA PHE A 147 8.85 0.79 -4.77
C PHE A 147 9.33 -0.67 -4.78
N TRP A 148 9.57 -1.18 -5.99
CA TRP A 148 10.07 -2.54 -6.19
C TRP A 148 11.15 -2.56 -7.25
N THR A 149 12.34 -2.97 -6.89
CA THR A 149 13.52 -3.06 -7.74
C THR A 149 14.00 -4.49 -7.96
N GLY A 150 13.21 -5.49 -7.52
CA GLY A 150 13.67 -6.87 -7.46
C GLY A 150 14.76 -7.10 -6.41
N GLY A 151 15.01 -6.12 -5.55
CA GLY A 151 15.94 -6.19 -4.42
C GLY A 151 15.34 -6.95 -3.23
N TYR A 152 16.20 -7.26 -2.25
CA TYR A 152 15.87 -8.08 -1.09
C TYR A 152 14.69 -7.52 -0.28
N ASP A 153 14.80 -6.29 0.19
CA ASP A 153 13.84 -5.66 1.09
C ASP A 153 12.52 -5.37 0.39
N SER A 154 12.59 -4.83 -0.82
CA SER A 154 11.40 -4.49 -1.61
C SER A 154 10.64 -5.73 -2.08
N THR A 155 11.31 -6.84 -2.37
CA THR A 155 10.65 -8.11 -2.72
C THR A 155 9.98 -8.74 -1.50
N PHE A 156 10.66 -8.74 -0.35
CA PHE A 156 10.05 -9.15 0.91
C PHE A 156 8.75 -8.40 1.19
N TYR A 157 8.78 -7.08 1.05
CA TYR A 157 7.61 -6.26 1.33
C TYR A 157 6.45 -6.52 0.37
N VAL A 158 6.73 -6.67 -0.92
CA VAL A 158 5.71 -7.07 -1.91
C VAL A 158 5.06 -8.39 -1.51
N ILE A 159 5.86 -9.42 -1.16
CA ILE A 159 5.35 -10.72 -0.73
C ILE A 159 4.50 -10.59 0.54
N LYS A 160 4.97 -9.82 1.53
CA LYS A 160 4.22 -9.55 2.76
C LYS A 160 2.83 -9.00 2.48
N LEU A 161 2.74 -7.98 1.62
CA LEU A 161 1.45 -7.39 1.23
C LEU A 161 0.53 -8.41 0.54
N LEU A 162 1.08 -9.26 -0.31
CA LEU A 162 0.31 -10.30 -1.03
C LEU A 162 -0.21 -11.38 -0.08
N LEU A 163 0.56 -11.79 0.93
CA LEU A 163 0.12 -12.69 1.99
C LEU A 163 -1.01 -12.06 2.83
N GLU A 164 -0.96 -10.75 3.05
CA GLU A 164 -2.02 -9.96 3.67
C GLU A 164 -3.24 -9.71 2.74
N LYS A 165 -3.24 -10.31 1.53
CA LYS A 165 -4.32 -10.18 0.52
C LYS A 165 -4.57 -8.73 0.07
N LYS A 166 -3.55 -7.91 0.06
CA LYS A 166 -3.62 -6.52 -0.42
C LYS A 166 -3.40 -6.46 -1.93
N LEU A 167 -4.04 -5.49 -2.58
CA LEU A 167 -3.79 -5.17 -3.99
C LEU A 167 -2.55 -4.29 -4.07
N VAL A 168 -1.52 -4.74 -4.76
CA VAL A 168 -0.20 -4.13 -4.78
C VAL A 168 0.09 -3.55 -6.16
N GLN A 169 0.45 -2.28 -6.21
CA GLN A 169 1.00 -1.61 -7.39
C GLN A 169 2.50 -1.38 -7.18
N PRO A 170 3.34 -2.23 -7.76
CA PRO A 170 4.77 -1.99 -7.74
C PRO A 170 5.13 -0.79 -8.62
N ILE A 171 6.10 0.00 -8.18
CA ILE A 171 6.66 1.14 -8.89
C ILE A 171 8.15 0.93 -9.05
N TYR A 172 8.62 1.04 -10.29
CA TYR A 172 10.03 1.04 -10.61
C TYR A 172 10.41 2.38 -11.28
N ILE A 173 11.40 3.06 -10.74
CA ILE A 173 11.90 4.30 -11.33
C ILE A 173 13.17 3.95 -12.11
N ASP A 174 13.10 4.13 -13.44
CA ASP A 174 14.24 3.89 -14.33
C ASP A 174 15.27 5.00 -14.14
N ASP A 175 16.38 4.66 -13.52
CA ASP A 175 17.45 5.61 -13.22
C ASP A 175 18.33 5.98 -14.42
N ARG A 176 18.16 5.32 -15.58
CA ARG A 176 18.79 5.73 -16.86
C ARG A 176 18.23 7.06 -17.35
N VAL A 177 16.97 7.38 -17.01
CA VAL A 177 16.31 8.64 -17.39
C VAL A 177 16.03 9.55 -16.19
N ASN A 178 16.04 9.01 -14.99
CA ASN A 178 15.73 9.70 -13.74
C ASN A 178 16.97 9.75 -12.84
N HIS A 179 18.01 10.43 -13.31
CA HIS A 179 19.17 10.71 -12.47
C HIS A 179 18.75 11.72 -11.41
N GLY A 180 19.13 11.49 -10.16
CA GLY A 180 19.02 12.54 -9.15
C GLY A 180 19.80 13.77 -9.58
N GLY A 181 19.20 14.96 -9.43
CA GLY A 181 19.69 16.26 -9.91
C GLY A 181 21.07 16.71 -9.40
N TYR A 182 21.97 15.79 -9.16
CA TYR A 182 23.35 16.09 -8.84
C TYR A 182 24.05 16.55 -10.11
N HIS A 183 24.36 17.83 -10.11
CA HIS A 183 25.07 18.54 -11.15
C HIS A 183 26.20 17.71 -11.75
N GLU A 184 26.05 17.45 -13.02
CA GLU A 184 26.90 16.61 -13.86
C GLU A 184 28.40 16.85 -13.73
N ASN A 185 28.84 18.05 -13.30
CA ASN A 185 30.19 18.47 -13.51
C ASN A 185 31.17 18.23 -12.36
N SER A 186 30.77 18.13 -11.11
CA SER A 186 31.71 18.00 -9.99
C SER A 186 31.92 16.58 -9.45
N LEU A 187 30.92 15.71 -9.65
CA LEU A 187 30.93 14.35 -9.13
C LEU A 187 31.32 13.30 -10.16
N ILE A 188 31.21 13.58 -11.46
CA ILE A 188 31.58 12.64 -12.53
C ILE A 188 33.09 12.40 -12.50
N GLU A 189 33.92 13.45 -12.44
CA GLU A 189 35.38 13.30 -12.38
C GLU A 189 35.85 12.54 -11.13
N GLN A 190 35.18 12.73 -10.00
CA GLN A 190 35.49 12.01 -8.75
C GLN A 190 35.05 10.55 -8.83
N ARG A 191 33.89 10.27 -9.39
CA ARG A 191 33.33 8.92 -9.51
C ARG A 191 34.01 8.06 -10.57
N GLU A 192 34.45 8.64 -11.66
CA GLU A 192 35.29 7.95 -12.64
C GLU A 192 36.62 7.45 -12.00
N LYS A 193 37.22 8.24 -11.09
CA LYS A 193 38.38 7.83 -10.32
C LYS A 193 38.12 6.69 -9.34
N ASP A 194 36.86 6.58 -8.86
CA ASP A 194 36.47 5.63 -7.83
C ASP A 194 35.77 4.37 -8.39
N ASN A 195 35.67 4.24 -9.72
CA ASN A 195 34.93 3.19 -10.42
C ASN A 195 33.40 3.12 -10.09
N TYR A 196 32.82 4.19 -9.53
CA TYR A 196 31.39 4.31 -9.31
C TYR A 196 30.78 5.14 -10.43
N LEU A 197 30.44 4.50 -11.53
CA LEU A 197 29.77 5.13 -12.66
C LEU A 197 28.28 5.29 -12.36
N TYR A 198 27.79 6.52 -12.41
CA TYR A 198 26.37 6.80 -12.49
C TYR A 198 26.01 7.10 -13.96
N PRO A 199 24.90 6.66 -14.53
CA PRO A 199 23.81 5.90 -13.90
C PRO A 199 24.20 4.47 -13.52
N ARG A 200 23.41 3.85 -12.66
CA ARG A 200 23.54 2.43 -12.30
C ARG A 200 23.46 1.57 -13.56
N LYS A 201 24.20 0.48 -13.56
CA LYS A 201 24.22 -0.45 -14.70
C LYS A 201 23.31 -1.66 -14.51
N CYS A 202 22.45 -1.64 -13.50
CA CYS A 202 21.65 -2.79 -13.09
C CYS A 202 20.20 -2.79 -13.61
N THR A 203 19.72 -1.69 -14.20
CA THR A 203 18.32 -1.53 -14.59
C THR A 203 17.75 -2.72 -15.37
N GLU A 204 18.46 -3.20 -16.39
CA GLU A 204 17.99 -4.34 -17.19
C GLU A 204 17.92 -5.62 -16.37
N ILE A 205 18.92 -5.86 -15.53
CA ILE A 205 18.97 -7.02 -14.65
C ILE A 205 17.88 -6.93 -13.57
N GLU A 206 17.63 -5.74 -13.02
CA GLU A 206 16.56 -5.53 -12.04
C GLU A 206 15.19 -5.83 -12.65
N LEU A 207 14.90 -5.33 -13.84
CA LEU A 207 13.64 -5.59 -14.55
C LEU A 207 13.48 -7.09 -14.88
N GLU A 208 14.51 -7.75 -15.39
CA GLU A 208 14.51 -9.20 -15.65
C GLU A 208 14.25 -10.00 -14.36
N ARG A 209 14.89 -9.61 -13.25
CA ARG A 209 14.67 -10.23 -11.93
C ARG A 209 13.25 -10.02 -11.43
N MET A 210 12.70 -8.82 -11.58
CA MET A 210 11.32 -8.54 -11.19
C MET A 210 10.32 -9.39 -11.97
N ASP A 211 10.51 -9.55 -13.27
CA ASP A 211 9.63 -10.40 -14.10
C ASP A 211 9.73 -11.88 -13.66
N TRP A 212 10.94 -12.38 -13.45
CA TRP A 212 11.15 -13.74 -12.96
C TRP A 212 10.56 -13.94 -11.57
N LEU A 213 10.81 -13.03 -10.63
CA LEU A 213 10.26 -13.06 -9.27
C LEU A 213 8.73 -13.02 -9.29
N ARG A 214 8.13 -12.23 -10.17
CA ARG A 214 6.67 -12.16 -10.34
C ARG A 214 6.08 -13.52 -10.66
N GLU A 215 6.64 -14.24 -11.63
CA GLU A 215 6.15 -15.57 -12.00
C GLU A 215 6.34 -16.56 -10.84
N LYS A 216 7.46 -16.51 -10.13
CA LYS A 216 7.70 -17.36 -8.96
C LYS A 216 6.81 -17.03 -7.76
N ILE A 217 6.50 -15.77 -7.53
CA ILE A 217 5.51 -15.35 -6.53
C ILE A 217 4.13 -15.94 -6.89
N TYR A 218 3.74 -16.00 -8.17
CA TYR A 218 2.49 -16.61 -8.59
C TYR A 218 2.46 -18.13 -8.35
N GLU A 219 3.60 -18.81 -8.45
CA GLU A 219 3.73 -20.25 -8.14
C GLU A 219 3.56 -20.52 -6.63
N VAL A 220 4.20 -19.70 -5.79
CA VAL A 220 4.19 -19.86 -4.32
C VAL A 220 2.91 -19.32 -3.68
N ILE A 221 2.35 -18.22 -4.21
CA ILE A 221 1.14 -17.56 -3.72
C ILE A 221 0.15 -17.44 -4.90
N PRO A 222 -0.63 -18.47 -5.24
CA PRO A 222 -1.47 -18.48 -6.45
C PRO A 222 -2.48 -17.32 -6.54
N ASP A 223 -3.01 -16.86 -5.40
CA ASP A 223 -3.93 -15.71 -5.37
C ASP A 223 -3.26 -14.38 -5.76
N SER A 224 -1.92 -14.32 -5.67
CA SER A 224 -1.14 -13.10 -5.96
C SER A 224 -1.29 -12.63 -7.41
N LYS A 225 -1.60 -13.54 -8.35
CA LYS A 225 -1.86 -13.18 -9.75
C LYS A 225 -2.99 -12.16 -9.94
N LYS A 226 -3.92 -12.06 -8.99
CA LYS A 226 -5.01 -11.08 -8.99
C LYS A 226 -4.68 -9.83 -8.17
N LEU A 227 -3.66 -9.91 -7.32
CA LEU A 227 -3.34 -8.89 -6.33
C LEU A 227 -2.07 -8.10 -6.70
N LEU A 228 -1.16 -8.69 -7.45
CA LEU A 228 0.07 -8.01 -7.92
C LEU A 228 -0.17 -7.43 -9.31
N LEU A 229 -0.40 -6.12 -9.35
CA LEU A 229 -0.59 -5.39 -10.60
C LEU A 229 0.71 -5.33 -11.41
N GLU A 230 0.59 -5.03 -12.71
CA GLU A 230 1.76 -4.78 -13.54
C GLU A 230 2.62 -3.66 -12.97
N THR A 231 3.94 -3.80 -13.06
CA THR A 231 4.86 -2.81 -12.52
C THR A 231 4.72 -1.48 -13.28
N MET A 232 4.49 -0.39 -12.55
CA MET A 232 4.53 0.94 -13.10
C MET A 232 5.98 1.37 -13.29
N VAL A 233 6.48 1.26 -14.51
CA VAL A 233 7.84 1.71 -14.85
C VAL A 233 7.82 3.19 -15.20
N ILE A 234 8.58 3.98 -14.46
CA ILE A 234 8.73 5.43 -14.70
C ILE A 234 9.95 5.64 -15.61
N ASP A 235 9.71 5.53 -16.89
CA ASP A 235 10.69 5.66 -17.99
C ASP A 235 10.73 7.07 -18.61
N LYS A 236 10.07 8.04 -17.98
CA LYS A 236 10.09 9.45 -18.36
C LYS A 236 10.68 10.30 -17.27
N PRO A 237 11.37 11.41 -17.60
CA PRO A 237 11.96 12.29 -16.59
C PRO A 237 10.93 12.79 -15.58
N ILE A 238 11.21 12.59 -14.30
CA ILE A 238 10.50 13.22 -13.19
C ILE A 238 10.97 14.68 -13.14
N LYS A 239 10.03 15.59 -12.95
CA LYS A 239 10.34 17.04 -12.92
C LYS A 239 11.32 17.35 -11.79
N GLU A 240 12.30 18.18 -12.11
CA GLU A 240 13.20 18.74 -11.11
C GLU A 240 12.42 19.61 -10.12
N ASP A 241 12.85 19.60 -8.85
CA ASP A 241 12.28 20.41 -7.79
C ASP A 241 13.40 20.93 -6.90
N GLU A 242 13.76 22.20 -7.12
CA GLU A 242 14.84 22.86 -6.41
C GLU A 242 14.65 22.89 -4.88
N HIS A 243 13.40 22.93 -4.42
CA HIS A 243 13.10 22.90 -2.99
C HIS A 243 13.45 21.56 -2.38
N ILE A 244 13.05 20.45 -3.04
CA ILE A 244 13.40 19.10 -2.60
C ILE A 244 14.90 18.90 -2.62
N SER A 245 15.59 19.31 -3.71
CA SER A 245 17.03 19.17 -3.82
C SER A 245 17.76 19.90 -2.68
N LYS A 246 17.33 21.11 -2.30
CA LYS A 246 17.90 21.85 -1.16
C LYS A 246 17.68 21.15 0.18
N ILE A 247 16.50 20.54 0.39
CA ILE A 247 16.24 19.77 1.62
C ILE A 247 17.21 18.59 1.68
N VAL A 248 17.27 17.86 0.59
CA VAL A 248 18.17 16.71 0.46
C VAL A 248 19.63 17.12 0.69
N GLU A 249 20.11 18.23 0.13
CA GLU A 249 21.46 18.79 0.38
C GLU A 249 21.66 19.16 1.86
N LYS A 250 20.72 19.85 2.48
CA LYS A 250 20.77 20.24 3.90
C LYS A 250 21.01 19.04 4.81
N TYR A 251 20.23 17.97 4.64
CA TYR A 251 20.38 16.78 5.48
C TYR A 251 21.59 15.93 5.14
N ASN A 252 22.17 16.09 3.95
CA ASN A 252 23.49 15.57 3.62
C ASN A 252 24.60 16.18 4.41
N GLU A 253 24.54 17.50 4.58
CA GLU A 253 25.56 18.19 5.35
C GLU A 253 25.54 17.86 6.83
N TRP A 254 24.37 17.39 7.32
CA TRP A 254 24.13 17.12 8.73
C TRP A 254 24.56 15.72 9.19
N ILE A 255 24.78 14.77 8.28
CA ILE A 255 25.30 13.46 8.64
C ILE A 255 26.74 13.62 9.16
N PRO A 256 27.04 13.23 10.43
CA PRO A 256 28.37 13.41 10.98
C PRO A 256 29.44 12.74 10.11
N GLU A 257 30.46 13.49 9.76
CA GLU A 257 31.62 12.99 9.00
C GLU A 257 32.23 11.69 9.56
N THR A 258 31.98 11.41 10.83
CA THR A 258 32.54 10.27 11.58
C THR A 258 31.97 8.91 11.13
N VAL A 259 30.73 8.86 10.65
CA VAL A 259 30.08 7.60 10.29
C VAL A 259 30.57 7.08 8.94
N TYR A 260 30.81 7.96 7.98
CA TYR A 260 31.24 7.57 6.62
C TYR A 260 32.75 7.57 6.38
N LYS A 261 33.52 8.41 7.06
CA LYS A 261 34.99 8.47 6.91
C LYS A 261 35.72 7.17 7.27
N ASN A 262 35.17 6.37 8.17
CA ASN A 262 35.87 5.23 8.73
C ASN A 262 35.96 4.00 7.82
N LYS A 263 35.02 3.82 6.90
CA LYS A 263 34.97 2.62 6.04
C LYS A 263 35.37 2.85 4.59
N TYR A 264 35.08 4.03 4.04
CA TYR A 264 35.24 4.32 2.60
C TYR A 264 36.12 5.53 2.26
N GLY A 265 36.65 6.24 3.25
CA GLY A 265 37.66 7.31 3.09
C GLY A 265 37.22 8.56 2.33
N LYS A 266 35.90 8.77 2.13
CA LYS A 266 35.35 9.83 1.29
C LYS A 266 34.16 10.57 1.83
N ASP A 267 34.11 11.85 1.44
CA ASP A 267 33.11 12.81 1.84
C ASP A 267 31.74 12.47 1.30
N LYS A 268 30.72 12.54 2.21
CA LYS A 268 29.30 12.79 1.98
C LYS A 268 28.64 12.03 0.82
N TRP A 269 27.91 10.98 1.13
CA TRP A 269 27.11 10.25 0.16
C TRP A 269 25.63 10.25 0.57
N LEU A 270 24.78 10.89 -0.25
CA LEU A 270 23.37 10.66 -0.23
C LEU A 270 23.01 9.55 -1.18
N PRO A 271 22.06 8.72 -0.83
CA PRO A 271 21.37 7.99 -1.86
C PRO A 271 20.70 9.02 -2.79
N VAL A 272 21.24 9.18 -3.97
CA VAL A 272 20.63 9.95 -5.08
C VAL A 272 19.16 9.57 -5.27
N GLN A 273 18.79 8.38 -4.83
CA GLN A 273 17.44 7.86 -4.80
C GLN A 273 16.46 8.73 -4.04
N THR A 274 16.84 9.31 -2.90
CA THR A 274 15.87 10.04 -2.07
C THR A 274 15.31 11.25 -2.77
N ASP A 275 16.13 12.04 -3.42
CA ASP A 275 15.67 13.19 -4.21
C ASP A 275 14.66 12.77 -5.28
N ILE A 276 14.97 11.73 -6.04
CA ILE A 276 14.08 11.19 -7.06
C ILE A 276 12.77 10.67 -6.46
N LEU A 277 12.84 9.93 -5.36
CA LEU A 277 11.66 9.35 -4.71
C LEU A 277 10.73 10.45 -4.16
N LEU A 278 11.29 11.48 -3.53
CA LEU A 278 10.55 12.64 -3.05
C LEU A 278 9.89 13.42 -4.20
N ARG A 279 10.62 13.66 -5.29
CA ARG A 279 10.10 14.32 -6.49
C ARG A 279 8.99 13.49 -7.14
N PHE A 280 9.17 12.18 -7.21
CA PHE A 280 8.13 11.25 -7.68
C PHE A 280 6.86 11.38 -6.83
N GLN A 281 6.99 11.26 -5.51
CA GLN A 281 5.86 11.37 -4.60
C GLN A 281 5.12 12.71 -4.76
N LYS A 282 5.86 13.82 -4.80
CA LYS A 282 5.29 15.15 -5.00
C LYS A 282 4.58 15.31 -6.35
N GLN A 283 5.16 14.77 -7.43
CA GLN A 283 4.60 14.88 -8.77
C GLN A 283 3.32 14.06 -8.92
N PHE A 284 3.26 12.87 -8.36
CA PHE A 284 2.14 11.95 -8.53
C PHE A 284 1.14 11.98 -7.37
N GLY A 285 1.47 12.56 -6.22
CA GLY A 285 0.59 12.68 -5.05
C GLY A 285 0.19 11.33 -4.45
N LEU A 286 0.97 10.29 -4.67
CA LEU A 286 0.70 8.94 -4.18
C LEU A 286 1.29 8.76 -2.77
N LYS A 287 0.58 8.05 -1.90
CA LYS A 287 1.17 7.52 -0.68
C LYS A 287 1.87 6.21 -1.03
N VAL A 288 3.18 6.16 -0.84
CA VAL A 288 4.02 5.06 -1.33
C VAL A 288 4.82 4.46 -0.19
N GLU A 289 4.88 3.14 -0.14
CA GLU A 289 5.81 2.47 0.74
C GLU A 289 7.24 2.59 0.21
N PHE A 290 8.11 3.00 1.11
CA PHE A 290 9.56 2.96 0.93
C PHE A 290 10.08 1.75 1.72
N PRO A 291 10.23 0.59 1.09
CA PRO A 291 10.55 -0.65 1.77
C PRO A 291 12.03 -0.70 2.10
N ILE A 292 12.38 -0.09 3.21
CA ILE A 292 13.74 -0.03 3.74
C ILE A 292 13.77 -0.66 5.13
N GLU A 293 14.69 -1.58 5.32
CA GLU A 293 14.96 -2.22 6.60
C GLU A 293 15.75 -1.31 7.54
N HIS A 294 15.97 -1.75 8.74
CA HIS A 294 16.82 -1.05 9.70
C HIS A 294 18.28 -1.04 9.22
N ILE A 295 18.82 0.16 9.04
CA ILE A 295 20.22 0.37 8.68
C ILE A 295 20.81 1.36 9.69
N GLU A 296 21.81 0.93 10.46
CA GLU A 296 22.47 1.78 11.46
C GLU A 296 23.32 2.87 10.78
N GLY A 297 23.27 4.07 11.34
CA GLY A 297 24.13 5.19 10.96
C GLY A 297 23.81 5.85 9.64
N GLU A 298 22.63 5.64 9.10
CA GLU A 298 22.14 6.35 7.92
C GLU A 298 21.22 7.52 8.30
N TRP A 299 21.06 8.50 7.40
CA TRP A 299 20.22 9.67 7.60
C TRP A 299 18.73 9.33 7.89
N TYR A 300 18.30 8.11 7.63
CA TYR A 300 16.98 7.61 7.98
C TYR A 300 16.71 7.62 9.48
N GLU A 301 17.75 7.58 10.32
CA GLU A 301 17.61 7.73 11.78
C GLU A 301 16.90 9.02 12.15
N ILE A 302 17.04 10.08 11.31
CA ILE A 302 16.38 11.36 11.55
C ILE A 302 14.87 11.23 11.46
N ILE A 303 14.36 10.34 10.60
CA ILE A 303 12.92 10.11 10.46
C ILE A 303 12.43 8.93 11.29
N ASP A 304 13.31 8.11 11.86
CA ASP A 304 12.92 6.97 12.70
C ASP A 304 12.11 7.42 13.93
N ASP A 305 12.48 8.55 14.53
CA ASP A 305 11.78 9.12 15.69
C ASP A 305 10.34 9.56 15.39
N ILE A 306 9.99 9.74 14.12
CA ILE A 306 8.66 10.15 13.67
C ILE A 306 7.91 9.04 12.92
N ILE A 307 8.45 7.82 12.87
CA ILE A 307 7.73 6.67 12.33
C ILE A 307 6.85 6.05 13.42
N VAL A 308 5.54 6.05 13.18
CA VAL A 308 4.54 5.43 14.06
C VAL A 308 3.75 4.40 13.24
N ASP A 309 3.83 3.13 13.64
CA ASP A 309 3.18 2.01 12.94
C ASP A 309 3.47 2.03 11.41
N GLY A 310 4.72 2.29 11.04
CA GLY A 310 5.18 2.39 9.66
C GLY A 310 4.77 3.67 8.91
N ASN A 311 4.02 4.57 9.53
CA ASN A 311 3.67 5.86 8.95
C ASN A 311 4.61 6.95 9.45
N ILE A 312 4.99 7.88 8.58
CA ILE A 312 5.78 9.04 8.96
C ILE A 312 4.83 10.11 9.50
N ASP A 313 4.88 10.33 10.83
CA ASP A 313 4.07 11.35 11.52
C ASP A 313 4.82 12.67 11.58
N VAL A 314 4.56 13.52 10.62
CA VAL A 314 5.20 14.84 10.51
C VAL A 314 4.63 15.87 11.51
N SER A 315 3.59 15.54 12.25
CA SER A 315 3.00 16.49 13.23
C SER A 315 3.91 16.73 14.43
N GLU A 316 4.74 15.77 14.76
CA GLU A 316 5.69 15.80 15.87
C GLU A 316 7.08 16.37 15.50
N LEU A 317 7.27 16.80 14.23
CA LEU A 317 8.53 17.36 13.78
C LEU A 317 8.89 18.64 14.54
N PRO A 318 10.12 18.74 15.11
CA PRO A 318 10.66 19.97 15.63
C PRO A 318 10.69 21.09 14.57
N GLU A 319 10.61 22.35 14.98
CA GLU A 319 10.53 23.48 14.04
C GLU A 319 11.73 23.54 13.09
N GLU A 320 12.91 23.20 13.57
CA GLU A 320 14.16 23.13 12.76
C GLU A 320 14.15 22.03 11.69
N HIS A 321 13.23 21.06 11.79
CA HIS A 321 13.06 19.92 10.90
C HIS A 321 11.73 19.91 10.13
N LYS A 322 10.98 21.01 10.14
CA LYS A 322 9.70 21.13 9.43
C LYS A 322 9.78 20.85 7.94
N ASP A 323 10.92 21.07 7.32
CA ASP A 323 11.17 20.73 5.92
C ASP A 323 11.10 19.23 5.63
N LEU A 324 11.25 18.35 6.64
CA LEU A 324 11.01 16.91 6.49
C LEU A 324 9.53 16.54 6.26
N GLU A 325 8.60 17.51 6.30
CA GLU A 325 7.21 17.30 5.86
C GLU A 325 7.11 16.72 4.43
N VAL A 326 8.14 16.88 3.60
CA VAL A 326 8.21 16.27 2.27
C VAL A 326 8.12 14.73 2.30
N PHE A 327 8.43 14.10 3.44
CA PHE A 327 8.31 12.66 3.62
C PHE A 327 6.91 12.17 3.98
N SER A 328 5.95 13.06 4.27
CA SER A 328 4.58 12.70 4.69
C SER A 328 3.83 11.78 3.71
N GLY A 329 4.27 11.72 2.46
CA GLY A 329 3.72 10.83 1.43
C GLY A 329 4.27 9.41 1.45
N PHE A 330 5.20 9.08 2.36
CA PHE A 330 5.78 7.76 2.45
C PHE A 330 5.28 6.99 3.68
N THR A 331 5.45 5.67 3.58
CA THR A 331 5.40 4.74 4.71
C THR A 331 6.68 3.92 4.72
N CYS A 332 7.11 3.46 5.89
CA CYS A 332 8.32 2.66 6.11
C CYS A 332 7.97 1.48 7.04
N SER A 333 7.16 0.58 6.57
CA SER A 333 6.52 -0.47 7.38
C SER A 333 7.44 -1.61 7.81
N ILE A 334 8.68 -1.65 7.31
CA ILE A 334 9.68 -2.67 7.67
C ILE A 334 10.95 -2.04 8.26
N ARG A 335 10.87 -0.76 8.65
CA ARG A 335 12.03 -0.01 9.17
C ARG A 335 12.58 -0.54 10.49
N ASP A 336 11.78 -1.25 11.26
CA ASP A 336 12.13 -1.90 12.52
C ASP A 336 12.72 -3.32 12.35
N LEU A 337 12.79 -3.84 11.12
CA LEU A 337 13.32 -5.17 10.82
C LEU A 337 14.77 -5.10 10.33
N TYR A 338 15.61 -6.00 10.85
CA TYR A 338 16.92 -6.28 10.27
C TYR A 338 16.81 -7.31 9.14
N LYS A 339 17.85 -7.42 8.30
CA LYS A 339 17.88 -8.38 7.19
C LYS A 339 17.71 -9.84 7.68
N GLU A 340 18.24 -10.12 8.84
CA GLU A 340 18.12 -11.42 9.51
C GLU A 340 16.67 -11.72 9.90
N ASP A 341 15.95 -10.73 10.44
CA ASP A 341 14.52 -10.86 10.78
C ASP A 341 13.68 -11.14 9.53
N ILE A 342 13.97 -10.41 8.44
CA ILE A 342 13.34 -10.62 7.13
C ILE A 342 13.54 -12.06 6.66
N LEU A 343 14.76 -12.59 6.76
CA LEU A 343 15.06 -13.96 6.36
C LEU A 343 14.35 -14.99 7.25
N GLU A 344 14.28 -14.77 8.56
CA GLU A 344 13.56 -15.63 9.49
C GLU A 344 12.05 -15.66 9.21
N ILE A 345 11.45 -14.49 8.95
CA ILE A 345 10.04 -14.40 8.56
C ILE A 345 9.81 -15.15 7.24
N ALA A 346 10.67 -14.95 6.25
CA ALA A 346 10.55 -15.61 4.96
C ALA A 346 10.64 -17.15 5.07
N LYS A 347 11.55 -17.66 5.89
CA LYS A 347 11.67 -19.10 6.20
C LYS A 347 10.40 -19.64 6.85
N LYS A 348 9.89 -18.93 7.86
CA LYS A 348 8.67 -19.32 8.57
C LYS A 348 7.46 -19.40 7.65
N GLU A 349 7.33 -18.45 6.74
CA GLU A 349 6.23 -18.36 5.77
C GLU A 349 6.48 -19.18 4.49
N GLY A 350 7.67 -19.78 4.32
CA GLY A 350 8.00 -20.72 3.25
C GLY A 350 8.33 -20.11 1.91
N TYR A 351 8.82 -18.87 1.87
CA TYR A 351 9.21 -18.19 0.62
C TYR A 351 10.65 -17.68 0.61
N GLU A 352 11.49 -18.11 1.54
CA GLU A 352 12.89 -17.67 1.63
C GLU A 352 13.68 -17.94 0.35
N GLU A 353 13.31 -18.99 -0.40
CA GLU A 353 13.95 -19.32 -1.67
C GLU A 353 13.86 -18.16 -2.68
N LEU A 354 12.77 -17.40 -2.68
CA LEU A 354 12.60 -16.23 -3.56
C LEU A 354 13.61 -15.13 -3.27
N LEU A 355 13.98 -14.95 -1.99
CA LEU A 355 14.93 -13.91 -1.59
C LEU A 355 16.34 -14.19 -2.12
N TYR A 356 16.73 -15.45 -2.34
CA TYR A 356 18.01 -15.79 -2.96
C TYR A 356 18.12 -15.36 -4.43
N TYR A 357 16.99 -15.14 -5.10
CA TYR A 357 16.96 -14.69 -6.49
C TYR A 357 16.85 -13.16 -6.64
N THR A 358 16.78 -12.41 -5.54
CA THR A 358 16.74 -10.94 -5.57
C THR A 358 18.07 -10.34 -6.03
N TRP A 359 18.02 -9.15 -6.60
CA TRP A 359 19.20 -8.45 -7.10
C TRP A 359 19.45 -7.17 -6.30
N SER A 360 20.70 -6.98 -5.89
CA SER A 360 21.11 -5.79 -5.11
C SER A 360 22.34 -5.06 -5.67
N CYS A 361 23.05 -5.61 -6.65
CA CYS A 361 24.27 -5.00 -7.16
C CYS A 361 23.97 -3.83 -8.10
N TRP A 362 24.53 -2.66 -7.82
CA TRP A 362 24.37 -1.48 -8.67
C TRP A 362 25.28 -1.48 -9.90
N TYR A 363 26.42 -2.14 -9.83
CA TYR A 363 27.48 -2.11 -10.85
C TYR A 363 27.91 -3.52 -11.25
N PRO A 364 27.03 -4.29 -11.89
CA PRO A 364 27.34 -5.66 -12.29
C PRO A 364 28.52 -5.72 -13.26
N ILE A 365 29.28 -6.79 -13.18
CA ILE A 365 30.37 -7.12 -14.09
C ILE A 365 30.00 -8.40 -14.79
N ASP A 366 29.88 -8.37 -16.13
CA ASP A 366 29.49 -9.52 -16.96
C ASP A 366 28.21 -10.24 -16.44
N GLY A 367 27.21 -9.45 -16.05
CA GLY A 367 25.94 -9.95 -15.53
C GLY A 367 25.97 -10.52 -14.10
N LYS A 368 27.11 -10.41 -13.40
CA LYS A 368 27.30 -10.93 -12.04
C LYS A 368 27.47 -9.78 -11.04
N PRO A 369 27.15 -9.99 -9.75
CA PRO A 369 27.40 -9.01 -8.72
C PRO A 369 28.87 -8.59 -8.67
N CYS A 370 29.13 -7.30 -8.57
CA CYS A 370 30.53 -6.79 -8.56
C CYS A 370 31.30 -7.14 -7.28
N ASN A 371 30.62 -7.50 -6.19
CA ASN A 371 31.16 -7.81 -4.86
C ASN A 371 32.05 -6.70 -4.27
N LYS A 372 31.81 -5.44 -4.67
CA LYS A 372 32.60 -4.27 -4.26
C LYS A 372 31.78 -3.04 -3.93
N CYS A 373 30.52 -2.97 -4.39
CA CYS A 373 29.65 -1.87 -4.03
C CYS A 373 29.02 -2.12 -2.65
N LYS A 374 28.61 -1.03 -1.98
CA LYS A 374 28.03 -1.12 -0.62
C LYS A 374 26.93 -2.17 -0.52
N VAL A 375 25.99 -2.18 -1.43
CA VAL A 375 24.88 -3.16 -1.41
C VAL A 375 25.30 -4.61 -1.66
N CYS A 376 26.45 -4.85 -2.26
CA CYS A 376 27.04 -6.19 -2.31
C CYS A 376 27.69 -6.58 -0.98
N GLU A 377 28.30 -5.62 -0.29
CA GLU A 377 28.92 -5.84 1.03
C GLU A 377 27.89 -6.08 2.12
N ASP A 378 26.74 -5.37 2.05
CA ASP A 378 25.64 -5.46 3.02
C ASP A 378 24.72 -6.69 2.77
N ARG A 379 25.04 -7.49 1.77
CA ARG A 379 24.25 -8.67 1.44
C ARG A 379 24.51 -9.81 2.42
N ILE A 380 23.46 -10.35 3.03
CA ILE A 380 23.55 -11.49 3.96
C ILE A 380 23.36 -12.84 3.29
N ILE A 381 22.89 -12.86 2.03
CA ILE A 381 22.65 -14.07 1.24
C ILE A 381 23.32 -13.95 -0.13
N GLU A 382 23.78 -15.06 -0.68
CA GLU A 382 24.29 -15.11 -2.05
C GLU A 382 23.14 -14.99 -3.06
N CYS A 383 23.35 -14.22 -4.13
CA CYS A 383 22.43 -14.10 -5.22
C CYS A 383 22.53 -15.33 -6.14
N LYS A 384 21.46 -16.09 -6.27
CA LYS A 384 21.40 -17.21 -7.23
C LYS A 384 21.21 -16.70 -8.65
N GLU A 385 21.80 -17.42 -9.62
CA GLU A 385 21.54 -17.19 -11.05
C GLU A 385 20.09 -17.63 -11.38
N LEU A 386 19.45 -16.97 -12.34
CA LEU A 386 18.14 -17.37 -12.82
C LEU A 386 18.26 -18.74 -13.50
N GLN A 387 17.35 -19.66 -13.19
CA GLN A 387 17.25 -20.97 -13.78
C GLN A 387 16.22 -21.00 -14.90
#